data_0eb6a4d3ada6572ba27bb9dddb7b9c79
#
_entry.id   0eb6a4d3ada6572ba27bb9dddb7b9c79
#
_cell.length_a   1.000
_cell.length_b   1.000
_cell.length_c   1.000
_cell.angle_alpha   90.00
_cell.angle_beta   90.00
_cell.angle_gamma   90.00
#
_symmetry.space_group_name_H-M   'P 1'
#
loop_
_entity.id
_entity.type
_entity.pdbx_description
1 polymer ?
#
loop_
_entity_poly.entity_id
_entity_poly.type
_entity_poly.pdbx_seq_one_letter_code
_entity_poly.pdbx_strand_id
1 'polypeptide(L)'
;PHHTTSAVALVGGGSIPRPGEISLAHHGVLFLDELPEFPRKVLEVLREPLESREIMISRVNAQSRFPANFQLIAAMNPCPCGFLGSSRCRCTPDQVRRYKDKISGPLLDRIDLQVEVPHLPSEKLIQTKTEGKGIDCESSAEVYQRVKTARQHQLNRAGKLNALMSNQEVMEHCTLDNETKDLLNRAIQKLGLTARGF
;
A
#
# COMPACT_ATOMS: atom_id res chain seq x y z
N PRO A 1 5.84 4.97 -10.99
CA PRO A 1 6.95 5.92 -11.18
C PRO A 1 8.26 5.36 -10.63
N HIS A 2 9.40 5.76 -11.19
CA HIS A 2 10.73 5.36 -10.73
C HIS A 2 11.16 6.22 -9.53
N HIS A 3 12.01 5.71 -8.63
CA HIS A 3 12.46 6.43 -7.41
C HIS A 3 13.21 7.75 -7.69
N THR A 4 13.71 7.97 -8.93
CA THR A 4 14.29 9.26 -9.37
C THR A 4 13.22 10.32 -9.66
N THR A 5 11.94 9.98 -9.59
CA THR A 5 10.84 10.90 -9.85
C THR A 5 10.84 12.02 -8.81
N SER A 6 10.78 13.27 -9.29
CA SER A 6 10.70 14.44 -8.41
C SER A 6 9.32 14.58 -7.75
N ALA A 7 9.25 15.28 -6.61
CA ALA A 7 7.97 15.60 -5.98
C ALA A 7 7.02 16.33 -6.93
N VAL A 8 7.54 17.21 -7.78
CA VAL A 8 6.74 17.95 -8.78
C VAL A 8 6.16 17.02 -9.84
N ALA A 9 6.92 16.03 -10.31
CA ALA A 9 6.41 15.05 -11.27
C ALA A 9 5.34 14.14 -10.62
N LEU A 10 5.50 13.78 -9.35
CA LEU A 10 4.55 12.94 -8.64
C LEU A 10 3.25 13.70 -8.31
N VAL A 11 3.35 14.88 -7.74
CA VAL A 11 2.22 15.72 -7.28
C VAL A 11 1.60 16.51 -8.42
N GLY A 12 2.45 17.00 -9.31
CA GLY A 12 2.11 18.01 -10.28
C GLY A 12 2.65 19.39 -9.89
N GLY A 13 2.47 20.35 -10.76
CA GLY A 13 2.98 21.71 -10.56
C GLY A 13 3.18 22.49 -11.84
N GLY A 14 4.15 23.41 -11.85
CA GLY A 14 4.41 24.34 -12.93
C GLY A 14 3.89 25.73 -12.64
N SER A 15 4.14 26.70 -13.53
CA SER A 15 3.58 28.07 -13.45
C SER A 15 2.05 28.04 -13.58
N ILE A 16 1.55 27.17 -14.45
CA ILE A 16 0.14 26.78 -14.54
C ILE A 16 0.03 25.40 -13.88
N PRO A 17 -0.79 25.23 -12.82
CA PRO A 17 -0.93 23.95 -12.14
C PRO A 17 -1.33 22.84 -13.12
N ARG A 18 -0.53 21.78 -13.19
CA ARG A 18 -0.80 20.57 -13.98
C ARG A 18 -0.82 19.36 -13.06
N PRO A 19 -1.69 18.35 -13.33
CA PRO A 19 -1.72 17.12 -12.57
C PRO A 19 -0.40 16.34 -12.71
N GLY A 20 0.04 15.66 -11.64
CA GLY A 20 1.15 14.73 -11.64
C GLY A 20 0.69 13.29 -11.68
N GLU A 21 1.64 12.34 -11.53
CA GLU A 21 1.41 10.89 -11.58
C GLU A 21 0.32 10.42 -10.61
N ILE A 22 0.23 11.03 -9.43
CA ILE A 22 -0.81 10.72 -8.43
C ILE A 22 -2.21 10.96 -9.01
N SER A 23 -2.42 12.10 -9.68
CA SER A 23 -3.72 12.42 -10.27
C SER A 23 -3.97 11.62 -11.55
N LEU A 24 -2.93 11.31 -12.31
CA LEU A 24 -3.04 10.44 -13.48
C LEU A 24 -3.41 9.01 -13.13
N ALA A 25 -3.07 8.56 -11.91
CA ALA A 25 -3.46 7.25 -11.37
C ALA A 25 -4.91 7.20 -10.85
N HIS A 26 -5.69 8.28 -10.98
CA HIS A 26 -7.07 8.36 -10.51
C HIS A 26 -7.93 7.20 -11.07
N HIS A 27 -8.64 6.50 -10.17
CA HIS A 27 -9.39 5.26 -10.45
C HIS A 27 -8.54 4.08 -10.96
N GLY A 28 -7.23 4.18 -10.81
CA GLY A 28 -6.27 3.16 -11.19
C GLY A 28 -5.37 2.75 -10.03
N VAL A 29 -4.16 2.32 -10.37
CA VAL A 29 -3.12 1.86 -9.45
C VAL A 29 -1.89 2.73 -9.58
N LEU A 30 -1.40 3.26 -8.47
CA LEU A 30 -0.09 3.88 -8.35
C LEU A 30 0.89 2.85 -7.80
N PHE A 31 1.79 2.34 -8.65
CA PHE A 31 2.82 1.39 -8.23
C PHE A 31 4.14 2.12 -7.97
N LEU A 32 4.69 1.97 -6.76
CA LEU A 32 5.98 2.50 -6.35
C LEU A 32 6.90 1.33 -5.99
N ASP A 33 7.89 1.08 -6.83
CA ASP A 33 8.94 0.12 -6.53
C ASP A 33 10.08 0.79 -5.74
N GLU A 34 10.82 0.01 -4.96
CA GLU A 34 11.93 0.49 -4.15
C GLU A 34 11.52 1.67 -3.24
N LEU A 35 10.39 1.55 -2.56
CA LEU A 35 9.77 2.63 -1.78
C LEU A 35 10.75 3.43 -0.90
N PRO A 36 11.71 2.80 -0.15
CA PRO A 36 12.66 3.55 0.68
C PRO A 36 13.74 4.34 -0.10
N GLU A 37 13.82 4.15 -1.42
CA GLU A 37 14.78 4.91 -2.26
C GLU A 37 14.22 6.25 -2.71
N PHE A 38 12.91 6.45 -2.59
CA PHE A 38 12.32 7.77 -2.81
C PHE A 38 12.77 8.76 -1.71
N PRO A 39 13.04 10.03 -2.06
CA PRO A 39 13.29 11.06 -1.07
C PRO A 39 12.11 11.17 -0.09
N ARG A 40 12.40 11.27 1.21
CA ARG A 40 11.35 11.34 2.25
C ARG A 40 10.28 12.40 1.96
N LYS A 41 10.69 13.58 1.47
CA LYS A 41 9.75 14.65 1.08
C LYS A 41 8.78 14.23 -0.01
N VAL A 42 9.20 13.33 -0.93
CA VAL A 42 8.35 12.80 -2.00
C VAL A 42 7.33 11.81 -1.43
N LEU A 43 7.74 10.96 -0.48
CA LEU A 43 6.83 10.03 0.18
C LEU A 43 5.78 10.74 1.05
N GLU A 44 6.17 11.80 1.74
CA GLU A 44 5.24 12.55 2.61
C GLU A 44 4.08 13.19 1.84
N VAL A 45 4.26 13.54 0.56
CA VAL A 45 3.16 14.12 -0.25
C VAL A 45 2.07 13.12 -0.60
N LEU A 46 2.31 11.81 -0.46
CA LEU A 46 1.30 10.77 -0.66
C LEU A 46 0.26 10.75 0.47
N ARG A 47 0.58 11.29 1.64
CA ARG A 47 -0.27 11.21 2.82
C ARG A 47 -1.62 11.88 2.62
N GLU A 48 -1.63 13.06 2.02
CA GLU A 48 -2.85 13.81 1.76
C GLU A 48 -3.78 13.07 0.77
N PRO A 49 -3.35 12.68 -0.43
CA PRO A 49 -4.23 12.04 -1.39
C PRO A 49 -4.69 10.64 -0.96
N LEU A 50 -3.90 9.90 -0.17
CA LEU A 50 -4.33 8.61 0.40
C LEU A 50 -5.49 8.77 1.39
N GLU A 51 -5.68 9.96 1.96
CA GLU A 51 -6.72 10.26 2.92
C GLU A 51 -7.91 11.00 2.30
N SER A 52 -7.61 12.12 1.62
CA SER A 52 -8.62 13.02 1.04
C SER A 52 -9.11 12.56 -0.34
N ARG A 53 -8.35 11.69 -1.03
CA ARG A 53 -8.57 11.29 -2.44
C ARG A 53 -8.47 12.44 -3.44
N GLU A 54 -7.84 13.51 -3.01
CA GLU A 54 -7.59 14.72 -3.79
C GLU A 54 -6.19 15.22 -3.50
N ILE A 55 -5.65 16.01 -4.41
CA ILE A 55 -4.39 16.71 -4.23
C ILE A 55 -4.57 18.17 -4.54
N MET A 56 -4.05 19.03 -3.66
CA MET A 56 -4.14 20.48 -3.82
C MET A 56 -2.79 21.04 -4.24
N ILE A 57 -2.77 21.72 -5.38
CA ILE A 57 -1.58 22.43 -5.86
C ILE A 57 -1.81 23.92 -5.69
N SER A 58 -1.09 24.54 -4.74
CA SER A 58 -1.14 25.98 -4.50
C SER A 58 0.08 26.67 -5.11
N ARG A 59 -0.15 27.76 -5.83
CA ARG A 59 0.85 28.67 -6.37
C ARG A 59 0.44 30.11 -6.07
N VAL A 60 1.37 31.04 -6.22
CA VAL A 60 1.13 32.46 -5.89
C VAL A 60 -0.15 33.00 -6.53
N ASN A 61 -0.41 32.63 -7.78
CA ASN A 61 -1.52 33.16 -8.57
C ASN A 61 -2.63 32.15 -8.88
N ALA A 62 -2.53 30.90 -8.41
CA ALA A 62 -3.52 29.87 -8.70
C ALA A 62 -3.50 28.74 -7.67
N GLN A 63 -4.71 28.31 -7.31
CA GLN A 63 -4.92 27.11 -6.53
C GLN A 63 -5.79 26.16 -7.34
N SER A 64 -5.33 24.94 -7.51
CA SER A 64 -6.06 23.92 -8.27
C SER A 64 -6.14 22.63 -7.47
N ARG A 65 -7.31 22.00 -7.51
CA ARG A 65 -7.58 20.72 -6.88
C ARG A 65 -7.73 19.66 -7.97
N PHE A 66 -7.01 18.57 -7.84
CA PHE A 66 -7.04 17.46 -8.77
C PHE A 66 -7.51 16.18 -8.05
N PRO A 67 -8.34 15.35 -8.70
CA PRO A 67 -8.76 14.08 -8.14
C PRO A 67 -7.57 13.11 -8.02
N ALA A 68 -7.52 12.33 -6.93
CA ALA A 68 -6.43 11.42 -6.62
C ALA A 68 -6.91 10.16 -5.88
N ASN A 69 -8.05 9.61 -6.30
CA ASN A 69 -8.57 8.36 -5.76
C ASN A 69 -7.93 7.17 -6.50
N PHE A 70 -6.85 6.64 -5.96
CA PHE A 70 -6.07 5.53 -6.53
C PHE A 70 -5.81 4.45 -5.48
N GLN A 71 -5.45 3.25 -5.93
CA GLN A 71 -4.91 2.22 -5.08
C GLN A 71 -3.39 2.33 -5.06
N LEU A 72 -2.79 2.50 -3.87
CA LEU A 72 -1.34 2.46 -3.72
C LEU A 72 -0.89 0.99 -3.62
N ILE A 73 0.07 0.62 -4.47
CA ILE A 73 0.85 -0.62 -4.34
C ILE A 73 2.32 -0.22 -4.27
N ALA A 74 3.01 -0.66 -3.24
CA ALA A 74 4.43 -0.38 -3.06
C ALA A 74 5.21 -1.66 -2.81
N ALA A 75 6.45 -1.70 -3.29
CA ALA A 75 7.38 -2.78 -3.02
C ALA A 75 8.66 -2.23 -2.41
N MET A 76 9.28 -3.02 -1.54
CA MET A 76 10.58 -2.70 -0.95
C MET A 76 11.36 -3.95 -0.59
N ASN A 77 12.67 -3.84 -0.60
CA ASN A 77 13.55 -4.87 -0.05
C ASN A 77 13.51 -4.86 1.49
N PRO A 78 13.82 -5.99 2.15
CA PRO A 78 13.82 -6.06 3.62
C PRO A 78 15.00 -5.28 4.26
N CYS A 79 16.03 -4.97 3.48
CA CYS A 79 17.21 -4.17 3.88
C CYS A 79 17.95 -3.64 2.62
N PRO A 80 18.93 -2.73 2.76
CA PRO A 80 19.66 -2.17 1.61
C PRO A 80 20.29 -3.20 0.68
N CYS A 81 20.77 -4.34 1.20
CA CYS A 81 21.36 -5.39 0.37
C CYS A 81 20.36 -6.45 -0.13
N GLY A 82 19.09 -6.40 0.32
CA GLY A 82 18.04 -7.33 -0.08
C GLY A 82 18.05 -8.71 0.60
N PHE A 83 19.06 -9.03 1.43
CA PHE A 83 19.29 -10.40 1.95
C PHE A 83 19.04 -10.54 3.45
N LEU A 84 18.27 -9.66 4.08
CA LEU A 84 17.97 -9.74 5.51
C LEU A 84 17.45 -11.13 5.90
N GLY A 85 17.98 -11.69 6.99
CA GLY A 85 17.61 -13.03 7.45
C GLY A 85 18.39 -14.18 6.82
N SER A 86 19.27 -13.92 5.85
CA SER A 86 20.16 -14.93 5.26
C SER A 86 21.64 -14.69 5.61
N SER A 87 22.48 -15.71 5.46
CA SER A 87 23.94 -15.61 5.62
C SER A 87 24.62 -14.66 4.62
N ARG A 88 23.92 -14.28 3.56
CA ARG A 88 24.37 -13.32 2.54
C ARG A 88 24.19 -11.87 2.96
N CYS A 89 23.40 -11.60 4.02
CA CYS A 89 23.16 -10.24 4.49
C CYS A 89 24.45 -9.64 5.08
N ARG A 90 24.81 -8.46 4.58
CA ARG A 90 25.97 -7.68 5.04
C ARG A 90 25.58 -6.40 5.78
N CYS A 91 24.30 -6.17 6.00
CA CYS A 91 23.81 -4.98 6.65
C CYS A 91 23.92 -5.09 8.16
N THR A 92 24.41 -4.04 8.81
CA THR A 92 24.32 -3.91 10.27
C THR A 92 22.88 -3.63 10.71
N PRO A 93 22.50 -3.95 11.95
CA PRO A 93 21.17 -3.61 12.48
C PRO A 93 20.80 -2.13 12.32
N ASP A 94 21.75 -1.23 12.50
CA ASP A 94 21.55 0.21 12.31
C ASP A 94 21.31 0.60 10.85
N GLN A 95 21.97 -0.04 9.90
CA GLN A 95 21.69 0.17 8.47
C GLN A 95 20.27 -0.29 8.10
N VAL A 96 19.85 -1.45 8.61
CA VAL A 96 18.48 -1.96 8.40
C VAL A 96 17.45 -0.99 8.99
N ARG A 97 17.68 -0.52 10.23
CA ARG A 97 16.80 0.44 10.89
C ARG A 97 16.69 1.74 10.09
N ARG A 98 17.81 2.38 9.76
CA ARG A 98 17.83 3.62 8.95
C ARG A 98 17.15 3.47 7.60
N TYR A 99 17.26 2.30 6.98
CA TYR A 99 16.59 2.01 5.72
C TYR A 99 15.06 1.97 5.88
N LYS A 100 14.56 1.28 6.90
CA LYS A 100 13.13 1.21 7.21
C LYS A 100 12.58 2.57 7.67
N ASP A 101 13.33 3.33 8.46
CA ASP A 101 12.96 4.65 8.98
C ASP A 101 12.84 5.74 7.90
N LYS A 102 13.28 5.47 6.66
CA LYS A 102 13.01 6.37 5.52
C LYS A 102 11.50 6.51 5.27
N ILE A 103 10.72 5.47 5.56
CA ILE A 103 9.27 5.49 5.47
C ILE A 103 8.73 5.91 6.83
N SER A 104 7.99 7.01 6.87
CA SER A 104 7.44 7.51 8.13
C SER A 104 6.32 6.64 8.67
N GLY A 105 6.21 6.54 10.00
CA GLY A 105 5.08 5.86 10.65
C GLY A 105 3.71 6.35 10.14
N PRO A 106 3.47 7.68 10.06
CA PRO A 106 2.22 8.21 9.52
C PRO A 106 1.91 7.80 8.06
N LEU A 107 2.91 7.52 7.23
CA LEU A 107 2.68 6.96 5.89
C LEU A 107 2.36 5.47 5.96
N LEU A 108 3.10 4.71 6.80
CA LEU A 108 2.83 3.28 7.02
C LEU A 108 1.42 3.03 7.55
N ASP A 109 0.93 3.89 8.46
CA ASP A 109 -0.44 3.82 8.98
C ASP A 109 -1.53 3.98 7.92
N ARG A 110 -1.17 4.46 6.71
CA ARG A 110 -2.07 4.61 5.57
C ARG A 110 -1.99 3.45 4.58
N ILE A 111 -1.09 2.51 4.83
CA ILE A 111 -0.93 1.28 4.05
C ILE A 111 -1.55 0.13 4.86
N ASP A 112 -2.79 -0.21 4.55
CA ASP A 112 -3.60 -1.15 5.34
C ASP A 112 -3.09 -2.59 5.30
N LEU A 113 -2.44 -3.00 4.20
CA LEU A 113 -1.92 -4.35 4.03
C LEU A 113 -0.40 -4.33 3.85
N GLN A 114 0.30 -5.00 4.75
CA GLN A 114 1.75 -5.17 4.69
C GLN A 114 2.04 -6.67 4.64
N VAL A 115 2.63 -7.12 3.52
CA VAL A 115 2.89 -8.54 3.26
C VAL A 115 4.38 -8.76 3.11
N GLU A 116 4.93 -9.69 3.90
CA GLU A 116 6.29 -10.16 3.72
C GLU A 116 6.31 -11.33 2.75
N VAL A 117 7.11 -11.20 1.67
CA VAL A 117 7.26 -12.23 0.65
C VAL A 117 8.56 -12.97 0.90
N PRO A 118 8.53 -14.22 1.39
CA PRO A 118 9.73 -14.99 1.67
C PRO A 118 10.43 -15.44 0.39
N HIS A 119 11.73 -15.74 0.49
CA HIS A 119 12.48 -16.34 -0.61
C HIS A 119 11.91 -17.70 -0.99
N LEU A 120 11.73 -17.93 -2.28
CA LEU A 120 11.37 -19.25 -2.80
C LEU A 120 12.57 -20.21 -2.66
N PRO A 121 12.36 -21.42 -2.12
CA PRO A 121 13.40 -22.45 -2.14
C PRO A 121 13.82 -22.79 -3.57
N SER A 122 15.13 -23.02 -3.77
CA SER A 122 15.70 -23.32 -5.10
C SER A 122 15.04 -24.52 -5.78
N GLU A 123 14.64 -25.51 -4.99
CA GLU A 123 13.93 -26.70 -5.44
C GLU A 123 12.61 -26.37 -6.14
N LYS A 124 11.86 -25.41 -5.59
CA LYS A 124 10.60 -24.94 -6.20
C LYS A 124 10.82 -24.16 -7.50
N LEU A 125 11.97 -23.48 -7.64
CA LEU A 125 12.31 -22.75 -8.86
C LEU A 125 12.74 -23.70 -10.00
N ILE A 126 13.32 -24.86 -9.67
CA ILE A 126 13.80 -25.84 -10.63
C ILE A 126 12.64 -26.72 -11.11
N GLN A 127 11.75 -27.14 -10.22
CA GLN A 127 10.58 -27.97 -10.54
C GLN A 127 9.62 -27.32 -11.54
N THR A 128 9.54 -25.99 -11.58
CA THR A 128 8.71 -25.24 -12.55
C THR A 128 9.14 -25.44 -14.02
N LYS A 129 10.36 -25.89 -14.29
CA LYS A 129 10.91 -26.02 -15.64
C LYS A 129 10.87 -27.42 -16.21
N THR A 130 10.78 -28.46 -15.38
CA THR A 130 11.08 -29.83 -15.82
C THR A 130 9.88 -30.77 -15.94
N GLU A 131 8.75 -30.52 -15.28
CA GLU A 131 7.69 -31.55 -15.19
C GLU A 131 6.30 -31.13 -15.69
N GLY A 132 6.10 -29.93 -16.21
CA GLY A 132 4.76 -29.50 -16.68
C GLY A 132 3.65 -29.53 -15.61
N LYS A 133 3.95 -30.05 -14.42
CA LYS A 133 3.14 -29.96 -13.20
C LYS A 133 3.69 -28.81 -12.39
N GLY A 134 3.11 -27.63 -12.64
CA GLY A 134 3.44 -26.42 -11.87
C GLY A 134 3.36 -26.69 -10.37
N ILE A 135 4.21 -26.01 -9.60
CA ILE A 135 3.96 -25.73 -8.19
C ILE A 135 2.45 -25.52 -8.08
N ASP A 136 1.86 -26.01 -7.00
CA ASP A 136 0.45 -25.83 -6.64
C ASP A 136 0.15 -24.32 -6.44
N CYS A 137 0.23 -23.59 -7.56
CA CYS A 137 0.02 -22.15 -7.64
C CYS A 137 -1.33 -21.92 -8.29
N GLU A 138 -2.19 -21.22 -7.59
CA GLU A 138 -3.46 -20.76 -8.15
C GLU A 138 -3.23 -20.00 -9.46
N SER A 139 -4.03 -20.30 -10.45
CA SER A 139 -4.04 -19.57 -11.71
C SER A 139 -4.63 -18.16 -11.51
N SER A 140 -4.26 -17.22 -12.38
CA SER A 140 -4.88 -15.90 -12.41
C SER A 140 -6.41 -15.96 -12.58
N ALA A 141 -6.94 -16.97 -13.25
CA ALA A 141 -8.37 -17.17 -13.44
C ALA A 141 -9.06 -17.54 -12.11
N GLU A 142 -8.47 -18.43 -11.31
CA GLU A 142 -9.01 -18.82 -10.00
C GLU A 142 -8.98 -17.63 -9.03
N VAL A 143 -7.86 -16.90 -8.97
CA VAL A 143 -7.74 -15.68 -8.15
C VAL A 143 -8.77 -14.64 -8.58
N TYR A 144 -8.95 -14.43 -9.90
CA TYR A 144 -9.94 -13.52 -10.44
C TYR A 144 -11.37 -13.87 -9.98
N GLN A 145 -11.76 -15.13 -10.05
CA GLN A 145 -13.10 -15.56 -9.61
C GLN A 145 -13.31 -15.32 -8.13
N ARG A 146 -12.31 -15.61 -7.28
CA ARG A 146 -12.37 -15.34 -5.84
C ARG A 146 -12.51 -13.84 -5.55
N VAL A 147 -11.72 -13.01 -6.21
CA VAL A 147 -11.80 -11.53 -6.08
C VAL A 147 -13.14 -11.01 -6.56
N LYS A 148 -13.65 -11.51 -7.70
CA LYS A 148 -14.97 -11.14 -8.25
C LYS A 148 -16.08 -11.46 -7.27
N THR A 149 -16.06 -12.65 -6.66
CA THR A 149 -17.04 -13.08 -5.67
C THR A 149 -17.00 -12.17 -4.43
N ALA A 150 -15.80 -11.92 -3.87
CA ALA A 150 -15.65 -11.03 -2.73
C ALA A 150 -16.15 -9.60 -3.02
N ARG A 151 -15.84 -9.08 -4.21
CA ARG A 151 -16.33 -7.78 -4.67
C ARG A 151 -17.86 -7.75 -4.77
N GLN A 152 -18.48 -8.81 -5.31
CA GLN A 152 -19.94 -8.90 -5.42
C GLN A 152 -20.60 -8.91 -4.03
N HIS A 153 -20.04 -9.61 -3.04
CA HIS A 153 -20.52 -9.57 -1.66
C HIS A 153 -20.52 -8.15 -1.08
N GLN A 154 -19.45 -7.37 -1.33
CA GLN A 154 -19.39 -5.98 -0.88
C GLN A 154 -20.49 -5.12 -1.52
N LEU A 155 -20.66 -5.23 -2.84
CA LEU A 155 -21.69 -4.50 -3.58
C LEU A 155 -23.11 -4.89 -3.14
N ASN A 156 -23.38 -6.17 -2.91
CA ASN A 156 -24.68 -6.65 -2.45
C ASN A 156 -25.01 -6.14 -1.03
N ARG A 157 -23.99 -6.01 -0.17
CA ARG A 157 -24.17 -5.54 1.20
C ARG A 157 -24.48 -4.05 1.30
N ALA A 158 -23.74 -3.20 0.60
CA ALA A 158 -23.78 -1.75 0.80
C ALA A 158 -23.90 -0.93 -0.50
N GLY A 159 -24.08 -1.56 -1.66
CA GLY A 159 -24.09 -0.90 -2.97
C GLY A 159 -22.75 -0.32 -3.40
N LYS A 160 -21.70 -0.49 -2.60
CA LYS A 160 -20.35 0.05 -2.81
C LYS A 160 -19.26 -0.88 -2.25
N LEU A 161 -18.02 -0.61 -2.61
CA LEU A 161 -16.85 -1.33 -2.06
C LEU A 161 -16.58 -0.87 -0.62
N ASN A 162 -15.98 -1.76 0.18
CA ASN A 162 -15.61 -1.47 1.58
C ASN A 162 -14.75 -0.20 1.71
N ALA A 163 -13.78 -0.03 0.82
CA ALA A 163 -12.90 1.14 0.81
C ALA A 163 -13.63 2.49 0.55
N LEU A 164 -14.89 2.45 0.12
CA LEU A 164 -15.72 3.62 -0.15
C LEU A 164 -16.77 3.87 0.92
N MET A 165 -16.83 3.04 1.97
CA MET A 165 -17.77 3.20 3.07
C MET A 165 -17.38 4.40 3.93
N SER A 166 -18.38 5.14 4.37
CA SER A 166 -18.23 6.17 5.40
C SER A 166 -18.10 5.54 6.79
N ASN A 167 -17.60 6.29 7.77
CA ASN A 167 -17.53 5.80 9.15
C ASN A 167 -18.90 5.36 9.70
N GLN A 168 -19.96 6.05 9.32
CA GLN A 168 -21.33 5.67 9.73
C GLN A 168 -21.73 4.31 9.15
N GLU A 169 -21.46 4.07 7.87
CA GLU A 169 -21.74 2.79 7.22
C GLU A 169 -20.88 1.65 7.78
N VAL A 170 -19.62 1.94 8.13
CA VAL A 170 -18.77 0.97 8.82
C VAL A 170 -19.39 0.58 10.17
N MET A 171 -19.82 1.55 10.98
CA MET A 171 -20.49 1.28 12.28
C MET A 171 -21.78 0.46 12.12
N GLU A 172 -22.55 0.70 11.05
CA GLU A 172 -23.78 -0.03 10.77
C GLU A 172 -23.53 -1.47 10.34
N HIS A 173 -22.54 -1.69 9.46
CA HIS A 173 -22.28 -3.00 8.87
C HIS A 173 -21.27 -3.85 9.63
N CYS A 174 -20.42 -3.24 10.49
CA CYS A 174 -19.38 -3.91 11.26
C CYS A 174 -19.73 -3.96 12.75
N THR A 175 -20.91 -4.47 13.09
CA THR A 175 -21.32 -4.67 14.48
C THR A 175 -20.50 -5.81 15.09
N LEU A 176 -19.83 -5.53 16.21
CA LEU A 176 -18.99 -6.50 16.91
C LEU A 176 -19.74 -7.01 18.16
N ASP A 177 -19.71 -8.32 18.39
CA ASP A 177 -20.11 -8.91 19.68
C ASP A 177 -19.02 -8.67 20.75
N ASN A 178 -19.30 -9.01 21.99
CA ASN A 178 -18.39 -8.74 23.10
C ASN A 178 -17.08 -9.55 22.99
N GLU A 179 -17.13 -10.78 22.53
CA GLU A 179 -15.95 -11.64 22.36
C GLU A 179 -15.01 -11.08 21.30
N THR A 180 -15.56 -10.64 20.17
CA THR A 180 -14.80 -9.99 19.09
C THR A 180 -14.20 -8.66 19.54
N LYS A 181 -14.94 -7.86 20.34
CA LYS A 181 -14.40 -6.62 20.93
C LYS A 181 -13.21 -6.90 21.85
N ASP A 182 -13.28 -7.92 22.69
CA ASP A 182 -12.19 -8.30 23.58
C ASP A 182 -10.97 -8.81 22.82
N LEU A 183 -11.19 -9.59 21.75
CA LEU A 183 -10.11 -10.03 20.85
C LEU A 183 -9.43 -8.83 20.20
N LEU A 184 -10.22 -7.90 19.68
CA LEU A 184 -9.70 -6.70 19.00
C LEU A 184 -8.93 -5.79 19.97
N ASN A 185 -9.43 -5.58 21.20
CA ASN A 185 -8.71 -4.83 22.23
C ASN A 185 -7.36 -5.47 22.57
N ARG A 186 -7.30 -6.79 22.69
CA ARG A 186 -6.03 -7.51 22.90
C ARG A 186 -5.07 -7.35 21.71
N ALA A 187 -5.60 -7.39 20.48
CA ALA A 187 -4.81 -7.18 19.28
C ALA A 187 -4.23 -5.76 19.23
N ILE A 188 -5.03 -4.72 19.53
CA ILE A 188 -4.59 -3.33 19.59
C ILE A 188 -3.44 -3.17 20.58
N GLN A 189 -3.60 -3.70 21.81
CA GLN A 189 -2.57 -3.59 22.85
C GLN A 189 -1.29 -4.36 22.48
N LYS A 190 -1.42 -5.57 21.91
CA LYS A 190 -0.29 -6.43 21.58
C LYS A 190 0.47 -5.98 20.34
N LEU A 191 -0.22 -5.45 19.33
CA LEU A 191 0.34 -5.06 18.05
C LEU A 191 0.61 -3.55 17.95
N GLY A 192 0.18 -2.76 18.94
CA GLY A 192 0.36 -1.31 18.93
C GLY A 192 -0.40 -0.63 17.80
N LEU A 193 -1.59 -1.13 17.45
CA LEU A 193 -2.40 -0.56 16.37
C LEU A 193 -2.85 0.85 16.72
N THR A 194 -2.80 1.74 15.74
CA THR A 194 -3.33 3.10 15.88
C THR A 194 -4.85 3.11 15.72
N ALA A 195 -5.50 4.20 16.13
CA ALA A 195 -6.95 4.39 15.93
C ALA A 195 -7.38 4.33 14.45
N ARG A 196 -6.43 4.46 13.52
CA ARG A 196 -6.69 4.31 12.08
C ARG A 196 -6.67 2.83 11.66
N GLY A 197 -5.83 2.01 12.27
CA GLY A 197 -5.78 0.56 12.01
C GLY A 197 -6.90 -0.21 12.71
N PHE A 198 -7.72 0.49 13.50
CA PHE A 198 -8.94 0.02 14.12
C PHE A 198 -10.15 0.36 13.25
#